data_65eea413416c1588a7b24375585870cc
#
_entry.id   65eea413416c1588a7b24375585870cc
#
_cell.length_a   1.000
_cell.length_b   1.000
_cell.length_c   1.000
_cell.angle_alpha   90.00
_cell.angle_beta   90.00
_cell.angle_gamma   90.00
#
_symmetry.space_group_name_H-M   'P 1'
#
loop_
_entity.id
_entity.type
_entity.pdbx_description
1 polymer ?
#
loop_
_entity_poly.entity_id
_entity_poly.type
_entity_poly.pdbx_seq_one_letter_code
_entity_poly.pdbx_strand_id
1 'polypeptide(L)'
;MTIQLSNLTLAYDRHPAVHHLTATIAQGEWLAIVGPNGAGKSTLLNAMAGFTQTHEGRIEGLCASQVAYLPQQTLLDKSFPMTVFELVSTGLWHKLGLCKSLTMQQSRQCADALAAVGLDGFEKRMLSTLSGGQLQRSLFARVLVQDQPVILLDEPFNAIDAKTLADLTQVIKQWHQAKRTIIMVTHDLDYVHEYCPQALLLARECIGHGPTKVVLTQENLTRARRLCESFDDHAQWCTKRAA
;
A
#
# COMPACT_ATOMS: atom_id res chain seq x y z
N MET A 1 9.33 3.70 -15.72
CA MET A 1 9.61 2.37 -15.09
C MET A 1 8.29 1.64 -15.01
N THR A 2 8.12 0.53 -15.70
CA THR A 2 6.88 -0.26 -15.72
C THR A 2 7.04 -1.46 -14.80
N ILE A 3 6.07 -1.73 -13.93
CA ILE A 3 6.08 -2.89 -13.04
C ILE A 3 5.33 -4.03 -13.73
N GLN A 4 5.95 -5.18 -13.84
CA GLN A 4 5.34 -6.38 -14.44
C GLN A 4 5.23 -7.49 -13.40
N LEU A 5 4.02 -8.00 -13.23
CA LEU A 5 3.71 -9.18 -12.45
C LEU A 5 3.49 -10.34 -13.44
N SER A 6 4.36 -11.34 -13.42
CA SER A 6 4.32 -12.44 -14.40
C SER A 6 4.05 -13.75 -13.70
N ASN A 7 2.84 -14.30 -13.91
CA ASN A 7 2.38 -15.58 -13.36
C ASN A 7 2.67 -15.73 -11.85
N LEU A 8 2.39 -14.65 -11.10
CA LEU A 8 2.80 -14.50 -9.71
C LEU A 8 1.91 -15.35 -8.79
N THR A 9 2.51 -16.28 -8.05
CA THR A 9 1.87 -17.04 -6.97
C THR A 9 2.54 -16.69 -5.64
N LEU A 10 1.74 -16.25 -4.67
CA LEU A 10 2.16 -15.89 -3.33
C LEU A 10 1.49 -16.84 -2.33
N ALA A 11 2.27 -17.39 -1.39
CA ALA A 11 1.76 -18.34 -0.41
C ALA A 11 2.33 -18.05 0.99
N TYR A 12 1.51 -18.33 2.02
CA TYR A 12 1.94 -18.44 3.41
C TYR A 12 1.76 -19.90 3.84
N ASP A 13 2.79 -20.49 4.45
CA ASP A 13 2.75 -21.84 5.02
C ASP A 13 2.07 -22.89 4.10
N ARG A 14 2.36 -22.86 2.80
CA ARG A 14 1.78 -23.68 1.74
C ARG A 14 0.31 -23.37 1.39
N HIS A 15 -0.28 -22.30 1.93
CA HIS A 15 -1.60 -21.84 1.52
C HIS A 15 -1.46 -20.67 0.56
N PRO A 16 -1.84 -20.83 -0.73
CA PRO A 16 -1.72 -19.76 -1.70
C PRO A 16 -2.71 -18.63 -1.38
N ALA A 17 -2.16 -17.44 -1.20
CA ALA A 17 -2.95 -16.22 -1.01
C ALA A 17 -3.27 -15.52 -2.34
N VAL A 18 -2.38 -15.65 -3.33
CA VAL A 18 -2.55 -15.15 -4.71
C VAL A 18 -2.08 -16.23 -5.68
N HIS A 19 -2.85 -16.46 -6.74
CA HIS A 19 -2.57 -17.48 -7.77
C HIS A 19 -2.41 -16.84 -9.15
N HIS A 20 -1.34 -17.19 -9.85
CA HIS A 20 -1.13 -16.94 -11.28
C HIS A 20 -1.46 -15.51 -11.73
N LEU A 21 -1.21 -14.52 -10.88
CA LEU A 21 -1.48 -13.12 -11.18
C LEU A 21 -0.52 -12.63 -12.27
N THR A 22 -1.10 -12.15 -13.37
CA THR A 22 -0.37 -11.44 -14.42
C THR A 22 -0.99 -10.05 -14.60
N ALA A 23 -0.18 -9.00 -14.42
CA ALA A 23 -0.62 -7.62 -14.55
C ALA A 23 0.58 -6.71 -14.90
N THR A 24 0.30 -5.60 -15.56
CA THR A 24 1.29 -4.59 -15.90
C THR A 24 0.84 -3.24 -15.37
N ILE A 25 1.66 -2.59 -14.54
CA ILE A 25 1.37 -1.29 -13.93
C ILE A 25 2.30 -0.26 -14.56
N ALA A 26 1.73 0.74 -15.21
CA ALA A 26 2.51 1.77 -15.89
C ALA A 26 3.15 2.75 -14.89
N GLN A 27 4.23 3.40 -15.32
CA GLN A 27 4.82 4.48 -14.53
C GLN A 27 3.83 5.64 -14.38
N GLY A 28 3.72 6.16 -13.16
CA GLY A 28 2.81 7.27 -12.85
C GLY A 28 1.34 6.85 -12.79
N GLU A 29 1.04 5.57 -12.82
CA GLU A 29 -0.32 5.04 -12.69
C GLU A 29 -0.81 5.15 -11.23
N TRP A 30 -2.10 5.44 -11.06
CA TRP A 30 -2.79 5.32 -9.77
C TRP A 30 -3.74 4.13 -9.84
N LEU A 31 -3.31 3.01 -9.24
CA LEU A 31 -3.99 1.73 -9.23
C LEU A 31 -4.60 1.44 -7.86
N ALA A 32 -5.88 1.11 -7.83
CA ALA A 32 -6.51 0.53 -6.65
C ALA A 32 -6.55 -1.00 -6.74
N ILE A 33 -6.08 -1.69 -5.71
CA ILE A 33 -6.26 -3.14 -5.53
C ILE A 33 -7.48 -3.34 -4.64
N VAL A 34 -8.51 -3.95 -5.20
CA VAL A 34 -9.81 -4.16 -4.56
C VAL A 34 -10.12 -5.66 -4.50
N GLY A 35 -10.91 -6.07 -3.54
CA GLY A 35 -11.36 -7.46 -3.41
C GLY A 35 -11.85 -7.79 -2.01
N PRO A 36 -12.51 -8.93 -1.81
CA PRO A 36 -12.99 -9.36 -0.50
C PRO A 36 -11.85 -9.58 0.51
N ASN A 37 -12.22 -9.75 1.79
CA ASN A 37 -11.26 -10.15 2.80
C ASN A 37 -10.68 -11.53 2.48
N GLY A 38 -9.40 -11.74 2.72
CA GLY A 38 -8.70 -12.96 2.35
C GLY A 38 -8.35 -13.10 0.86
N ALA A 39 -8.62 -12.10 0.02
CA ALA A 39 -8.29 -12.10 -1.41
C ALA A 39 -6.79 -12.02 -1.74
N GLY A 40 -5.92 -11.83 -0.75
CA GLY A 40 -4.46 -11.71 -0.97
C GLY A 40 -3.94 -10.30 -1.24
N LYS A 41 -4.76 -9.25 -1.04
CA LYS A 41 -4.40 -7.85 -1.34
C LYS A 41 -3.15 -7.37 -0.60
N SER A 42 -3.14 -7.46 0.73
CA SER A 42 -1.98 -7.06 1.55
C SER A 42 -0.77 -7.97 1.31
N THR A 43 -1.00 -9.25 1.01
CA THR A 43 0.06 -10.18 0.60
C THR A 43 0.74 -9.72 -0.68
N LEU A 44 -0.04 -9.30 -1.68
CA LEU A 44 0.48 -8.75 -2.93
C LEU A 44 1.28 -7.46 -2.67
N LEU A 45 0.75 -6.55 -1.85
CA LEU A 45 1.47 -5.32 -1.48
C LEU A 45 2.78 -5.62 -0.75
N ASN A 46 2.78 -6.57 0.19
CA ASN A 46 3.97 -6.99 0.93
C ASN A 46 5.03 -7.63 0.00
N ALA A 47 4.61 -8.42 -0.99
CA ALA A 47 5.52 -8.97 -1.98
C ALA A 47 6.14 -7.86 -2.85
N MET A 48 5.35 -6.88 -3.27
CA MET A 48 5.84 -5.70 -4.01
C MET A 48 6.78 -4.84 -3.16
N ALA A 49 6.57 -4.76 -1.84
CA ALA A 49 7.46 -4.08 -0.91
C ALA A 49 8.74 -4.86 -0.58
N GLY A 50 8.82 -6.13 -1.01
CA GLY A 50 9.98 -7.01 -0.76
C GLY A 50 9.96 -7.71 0.61
N PHE A 51 8.83 -7.69 1.34
CA PHE A 51 8.69 -8.35 2.64
C PHE A 51 8.28 -9.84 2.53
N THR A 52 7.73 -10.24 1.39
CA THR A 52 7.31 -11.62 1.14
C THR A 52 7.98 -12.12 -0.13
N GLN A 53 8.53 -13.34 -0.08
CA GLN A 53 9.09 -13.98 -1.26
C GLN A 53 7.98 -14.52 -2.17
N THR A 54 8.23 -14.47 -3.47
CA THR A 54 7.37 -15.12 -4.46
C THR A 54 7.57 -16.63 -4.40
N HIS A 55 6.47 -17.39 -4.45
CA HIS A 55 6.54 -18.84 -4.54
C HIS A 55 6.78 -19.29 -5.98
N GLU A 56 6.01 -18.69 -6.92
CA GLU A 56 6.17 -18.87 -8.36
C GLU A 56 6.02 -17.53 -9.07
N GLY A 57 6.59 -17.43 -10.28
CA GLY A 57 6.56 -16.22 -11.08
C GLY A 57 7.54 -15.17 -10.59
N ARG A 58 7.35 -13.93 -11.02
CA ARG A 58 8.28 -12.83 -10.69
C ARG A 58 7.61 -11.46 -10.74
N ILE A 59 8.21 -10.53 -10.00
CA ILE A 59 7.93 -9.10 -10.03
C ILE A 59 9.14 -8.42 -10.69
N GLU A 60 8.93 -7.81 -11.85
CA GLU A 60 9.98 -7.12 -12.60
C GLU A 60 9.73 -5.63 -12.63
N GLY A 61 10.79 -4.83 -12.82
CA GLY A 61 10.68 -3.38 -12.89
C GLY A 61 10.40 -2.71 -11.54
N LEU A 62 10.59 -3.39 -10.41
CA LEU A 62 10.42 -2.83 -9.06
C LEU A 62 11.59 -3.26 -8.18
N CYS A 63 12.21 -2.28 -7.52
CA CYS A 63 13.23 -2.52 -6.51
C CYS A 63 12.73 -2.02 -5.14
N ALA A 64 12.92 -2.79 -4.08
CA ALA A 64 12.48 -2.42 -2.73
C ALA A 64 13.02 -1.04 -2.28
N SER A 65 14.23 -0.64 -2.73
CA SER A 65 14.80 0.68 -2.46
C SER A 65 14.07 1.85 -3.13
N GLN A 66 13.18 1.57 -4.08
CA GLN A 66 12.38 2.56 -4.82
C GLN A 66 10.94 2.64 -4.33
N VAL A 67 10.63 1.94 -3.23
CA VAL A 67 9.28 1.81 -2.69
C VAL A 67 9.17 2.58 -1.39
N ALA A 68 8.17 3.46 -1.30
CA ALA A 68 7.67 3.97 -0.04
C ALA A 68 6.43 3.15 0.34
N TYR A 69 6.42 2.59 1.54
CA TYR A 69 5.34 1.72 2.00
C TYR A 69 4.65 2.25 3.24
N LEU A 70 3.33 2.38 3.15
CA LEU A 70 2.45 2.67 4.27
C LEU A 70 1.71 1.39 4.64
N PRO A 71 2.09 0.73 5.74
CA PRO A 71 1.43 -0.49 6.21
C PRO A 71 0.07 -0.18 6.85
N GLN A 72 -0.75 -1.19 6.98
CA GLN A 72 -2.00 -1.09 7.72
C GLN A 72 -1.75 -0.63 9.16
N GLN A 73 -2.51 0.36 9.63
CA GLN A 73 -2.30 1.01 10.92
C GLN A 73 -2.37 0.04 12.12
N THR A 74 -3.16 -1.02 12.01
CA THR A 74 -3.32 -2.05 13.06
C THR A 74 -2.03 -2.83 13.37
N LEU A 75 -1.06 -2.80 12.47
CA LEU A 75 0.26 -3.45 12.65
C LEU A 75 1.24 -2.64 13.51
N LEU A 76 0.90 -1.38 13.82
CA LEU A 76 1.75 -0.50 14.63
C LEU A 76 1.45 -0.65 16.11
N ASP A 77 2.45 -1.07 16.87
CA ASP A 77 2.38 -1.06 18.33
C ASP A 77 2.56 0.37 18.86
N LYS A 78 1.44 0.98 19.27
CA LYS A 78 1.43 2.34 19.85
C LYS A 78 2.09 2.40 21.23
N SER A 79 2.30 1.28 21.90
CA SER A 79 2.96 1.22 23.22
C SER A 79 4.47 1.41 23.14
N PHE A 80 5.04 1.25 21.94
CA PHE A 80 6.47 1.48 21.72
C PHE A 80 6.81 2.96 22.03
N PRO A 81 7.80 3.23 22.90
CA PRO A 81 8.13 4.58 23.35
C PRO A 81 8.87 5.37 22.26
N MET A 82 8.10 5.86 21.30
CA MET A 82 8.60 6.61 20.14
C MET A 82 7.80 7.89 19.97
N THR A 83 8.48 8.97 19.62
CA THR A 83 7.88 10.26 19.26
C THR A 83 7.43 10.28 17.80
N VAL A 84 6.57 11.24 17.46
CA VAL A 84 6.15 11.47 16.07
C VAL A 84 7.34 11.78 15.16
N PHE A 85 8.29 12.60 15.63
CA PHE A 85 9.49 12.92 14.87
C PHE A 85 10.36 11.69 14.60
N GLU A 86 10.55 10.83 15.60
CA GLU A 86 11.29 9.58 15.44
C GLU A 86 10.61 8.66 14.42
N LEU A 87 9.28 8.50 14.48
CA LEU A 87 8.53 7.73 13.48
C LEU A 87 8.77 8.27 12.07
N VAL A 88 8.61 9.57 11.86
CA VAL A 88 8.78 10.19 10.54
C VAL A 88 10.23 10.04 10.06
N SER A 89 11.21 10.21 10.94
CA SER A 89 12.63 10.09 10.62
C SER A 89 13.04 8.67 10.16
N THR A 90 12.30 7.64 10.56
CA THR A 90 12.52 6.27 10.04
C THR A 90 12.39 6.20 8.52
N GLY A 91 11.63 7.10 7.91
CA GLY A 91 11.53 7.23 6.46
C GLY A 91 12.86 7.51 5.76
N LEU A 92 13.85 8.06 6.46
CA LEU A 92 15.19 8.34 5.94
C LEU A 92 16.21 7.21 6.14
N TRP A 93 15.85 6.14 6.85
CA TRP A 93 16.83 5.09 7.21
C TRP A 93 17.46 4.43 5.99
N HIS A 94 16.74 4.31 4.89
CA HIS A 94 17.29 3.78 3.64
C HIS A 94 18.44 4.64 3.06
N LYS A 95 18.48 5.96 3.38
CA LYS A 95 19.53 6.90 2.96
C LYS A 95 20.65 7.02 3.98
N LEU A 96 20.35 6.81 5.26
CA LEU A 96 21.26 7.08 6.36
C LEU A 96 22.05 5.84 6.81
N GLY A 97 21.47 4.65 6.71
CA GLY A 97 21.94 3.47 7.43
C GLY A 97 21.73 3.61 8.96
N LEU A 98 22.04 2.56 9.70
CA LEU A 98 21.69 2.43 11.13
C LEU A 98 22.50 3.30 12.10
N CYS A 99 23.65 3.89 11.67
CA CYS A 99 24.63 4.50 12.59
C CYS A 99 24.88 5.99 12.35
N LYS A 100 24.11 6.67 11.51
CA LYS A 100 24.31 8.11 11.23
C LYS A 100 23.21 8.94 11.86
N SER A 101 23.63 10.02 12.53
CA SER A 101 22.69 11.05 13.01
C SER A 101 22.07 11.82 11.84
N LEU A 102 20.86 12.30 12.03
CA LEU A 102 20.18 13.19 11.08
C LEU A 102 20.95 14.49 10.92
N THR A 103 21.15 14.92 9.70
CA THR A 103 21.64 16.29 9.42
C THR A 103 20.55 17.31 9.71
N MET A 104 20.93 18.59 9.86
CA MET A 104 19.97 19.70 10.03
C MET A 104 18.97 19.77 8.85
N GLN A 105 19.43 19.52 7.62
CA GLN A 105 18.57 19.50 6.44
C GLN A 105 17.53 18.37 6.50
N GLN A 106 17.94 17.17 6.94
CA GLN A 106 17.03 16.02 7.07
C GLN A 106 16.02 16.22 8.22
N SER A 107 16.46 16.84 9.33
CA SER A 107 15.54 17.19 10.41
C SER A 107 14.49 18.21 9.94
N ARG A 108 14.89 19.18 9.14
CA ARG A 108 13.96 20.14 8.52
C ARG A 108 12.99 19.44 7.55
N GLN A 109 13.48 18.51 6.74
CA GLN A 109 12.65 17.71 5.83
C GLN A 109 11.56 16.93 6.59
N CYS A 110 11.87 16.37 7.77
CA CYS A 110 10.87 15.73 8.63
C CYS A 110 9.83 16.73 9.17
N ALA A 111 10.27 17.91 9.60
CA ALA A 111 9.36 18.95 10.09
C ALA A 111 8.44 19.47 8.97
N ASP A 112 8.98 19.71 7.77
CA ASP A 112 8.21 20.13 6.60
C ASP A 112 7.17 19.08 6.20
N ALA A 113 7.52 17.79 6.29
CA ALA A 113 6.59 16.69 6.03
C ALA A 113 5.46 16.62 7.07
N LEU A 114 5.76 16.88 8.35
CA LEU A 114 4.74 16.97 9.41
C LEU A 114 3.80 18.16 9.18
N ALA A 115 4.35 19.32 8.83
CA ALA A 115 3.54 20.48 8.49
C ALA A 115 2.62 20.21 7.28
N ALA A 116 3.12 19.52 6.24
CA ALA A 116 2.35 19.17 5.04
C ALA A 116 1.13 18.28 5.32
N VAL A 117 1.15 17.50 6.39
CA VAL A 117 0.00 16.68 6.83
C VAL A 117 -0.79 17.31 8.00
N GLY A 118 -0.52 18.56 8.34
CA GLY A 118 -1.21 19.30 9.40
C GLY A 118 -0.85 18.84 10.82
N LEU A 119 0.39 18.42 11.05
CA LEU A 119 0.93 18.01 12.36
C LEU A 119 2.09 18.90 12.80
N ASP A 120 2.09 20.17 12.42
CA ASP A 120 3.05 21.16 12.93
C ASP A 120 3.00 21.23 14.46
N GLY A 121 4.16 21.21 15.12
CA GLY A 121 4.27 21.22 16.59
C GLY A 121 4.01 19.87 17.28
N PHE A 122 3.82 18.77 16.52
CA PHE A 122 3.61 17.43 17.09
C PHE A 122 4.90 16.61 17.23
N GLU A 123 6.05 17.12 16.85
CA GLU A 123 7.32 16.42 16.74
C GLU A 123 7.68 15.63 18.00
N LYS A 124 7.47 16.24 19.19
CA LYS A 124 7.83 15.66 20.48
C LYS A 124 6.72 14.84 21.12
N ARG A 125 5.53 14.74 20.51
CA ARG A 125 4.46 13.94 21.07
C ARG A 125 4.74 12.44 20.92
N MET A 126 4.39 11.68 21.95
CA MET A 126 4.48 10.21 21.93
C MET A 126 3.39 9.62 21.05
N LEU A 127 3.69 8.55 20.30
CA LEU A 127 2.70 7.86 19.45
C LEU A 127 1.50 7.36 20.24
N SER A 128 1.70 6.93 21.49
CA SER A 128 0.65 6.47 22.40
C SER A 128 -0.43 7.54 22.70
N THR A 129 -0.10 8.82 22.54
CA THR A 129 -1.01 9.93 22.82
C THR A 129 -1.81 10.39 21.60
N LEU A 130 -1.56 9.80 20.43
CA LEU A 130 -2.17 10.22 19.18
C LEU A 130 -3.55 9.58 18.97
N SER A 131 -4.49 10.36 18.42
CA SER A 131 -5.70 9.81 17.82
C SER A 131 -5.38 8.95 16.59
N GLY A 132 -6.34 8.12 16.12
CA GLY A 132 -6.16 7.33 14.91
C GLY A 132 -5.80 8.17 13.69
N GLY A 133 -6.52 9.28 13.47
CA GLY A 133 -6.23 10.19 12.36
C GLY A 133 -4.88 10.90 12.47
N GLN A 134 -4.45 11.29 13.70
CA GLN A 134 -3.13 11.88 13.91
C GLN A 134 -2.00 10.88 13.64
N LEU A 135 -2.15 9.63 14.07
CA LEU A 135 -1.19 8.59 13.75
C LEU A 135 -1.12 8.33 12.24
N GLN A 136 -2.29 8.28 11.57
CA GLN A 136 -2.33 8.09 10.11
C GLN A 136 -1.62 9.22 9.38
N ARG A 137 -1.84 10.49 9.77
CA ARG A 137 -1.11 11.65 9.24
C ARG A 137 0.39 11.52 9.47
N SER A 138 0.82 11.03 10.64
CA SER A 138 2.25 10.81 10.94
C SER A 138 2.87 9.74 10.01
N LEU A 139 2.12 8.70 9.69
CA LEU A 139 2.54 7.67 8.73
C LEU A 139 2.64 8.23 7.30
N PHE A 140 1.72 9.10 6.89
CA PHE A 140 1.82 9.79 5.62
C PHE A 140 3.05 10.72 5.56
N ALA A 141 3.35 11.45 6.65
CA ALA A 141 4.58 12.26 6.75
C ALA A 141 5.83 11.39 6.59
N ARG A 142 5.86 10.19 7.18
CA ARG A 142 6.94 9.22 6.99
C ARG A 142 7.09 8.81 5.52
N VAL A 143 5.98 8.54 4.81
CA VAL A 143 6.00 8.22 3.36
C VAL A 143 6.49 9.41 2.53
N LEU A 144 6.07 10.66 2.87
CA LEU A 144 6.58 11.88 2.23
C LEU A 144 8.10 11.98 2.32
N VAL A 145 8.67 11.72 3.50
CA VAL A 145 10.11 11.79 3.76
C VAL A 145 10.88 10.69 3.03
N GLN A 146 10.28 9.51 2.82
CA GLN A 146 10.90 8.44 2.02
C GLN A 146 11.18 8.89 0.58
N ASP A 147 10.30 9.72 0.01
CA ASP A 147 10.46 10.36 -1.29
C ASP A 147 10.78 9.38 -2.43
N GLN A 148 10.02 8.31 -2.54
CA GLN A 148 10.23 7.25 -3.53
C GLN A 148 9.32 7.39 -4.76
N PRO A 149 9.73 6.85 -5.93
CA PRO A 149 8.94 6.90 -7.15
C PRO A 149 7.70 5.99 -7.13
N VAL A 150 7.71 4.94 -6.31
CA VAL A 150 6.58 4.02 -6.14
C VAL A 150 6.07 4.10 -4.70
N ILE A 151 4.77 4.29 -4.54
CA ILE A 151 4.11 4.45 -3.24
C ILE A 151 3.07 3.34 -3.10
N LEU A 152 3.25 2.50 -2.09
CA LEU A 152 2.33 1.43 -1.74
C LEU A 152 1.56 1.82 -0.47
N LEU A 153 0.23 1.78 -0.53
CA LEU A 153 -0.66 2.19 0.56
C LEU A 153 -1.60 1.02 0.92
N ASP A 154 -1.48 0.50 2.12
CA ASP A 154 -2.36 -0.58 2.61
C ASP A 154 -3.44 -0.01 3.54
N GLU A 155 -4.67 0.05 3.06
CA GLU A 155 -5.85 0.60 3.75
C GLU A 155 -5.58 1.98 4.38
N PRO A 156 -5.13 2.98 3.60
CA PRO A 156 -4.62 4.25 4.13
C PRO A 156 -5.67 5.10 4.83
N PHE A 157 -6.95 4.81 4.66
CA PHE A 157 -8.06 5.62 5.17
C PHE A 157 -8.91 4.91 6.22
N ASN A 158 -8.44 3.78 6.74
CA ASN A 158 -9.18 3.04 7.73
C ASN A 158 -9.28 3.84 9.04
N ALA A 159 -10.51 3.93 9.60
CA ALA A 159 -10.81 4.57 10.87
C ALA A 159 -10.39 6.06 10.98
N ILE A 160 -10.45 6.83 9.88
CA ILE A 160 -10.21 8.27 9.88
C ILE A 160 -11.51 9.05 9.61
N ASP A 161 -11.57 10.30 10.05
CA ASP A 161 -12.67 11.21 9.78
C ASP A 161 -12.63 11.79 8.36
N ALA A 162 -13.77 12.31 7.88
CA ALA A 162 -13.92 12.84 6.52
C ALA A 162 -12.96 14.00 6.21
N LYS A 163 -12.62 14.84 7.20
CA LYS A 163 -11.67 15.94 7.02
C LYS A 163 -10.27 15.40 6.78
N THR A 164 -9.83 14.46 7.62
CA THR A 164 -8.53 13.79 7.46
C THR A 164 -8.44 13.06 6.11
N LEU A 165 -9.52 12.37 5.68
CA LEU A 165 -9.59 11.74 4.37
C LEU A 165 -9.36 12.75 3.25
N ALA A 166 -10.06 13.89 3.26
CA ALA A 166 -9.91 14.94 2.24
C ALA A 166 -8.48 15.49 2.18
N ASP A 167 -7.89 15.81 3.33
CA ASP A 167 -6.53 16.34 3.43
C ASP A 167 -5.50 15.33 2.87
N LEU A 168 -5.57 14.05 3.27
CA LEU A 168 -4.66 13.01 2.81
C LEU A 168 -4.87 12.67 1.33
N THR A 169 -6.11 12.76 0.83
CA THR A 169 -6.38 12.61 -0.60
C THR A 169 -5.67 13.69 -1.42
N GLN A 170 -5.56 14.92 -0.93
CA GLN A 170 -4.79 15.97 -1.61
C GLN A 170 -3.30 15.63 -1.68
N VAL A 171 -2.73 15.04 -0.63
CA VAL A 171 -1.34 14.57 -0.65
C VAL A 171 -1.14 13.50 -1.74
N ILE A 172 -2.06 12.54 -1.85
CA ILE A 172 -2.00 11.49 -2.88
C ILE A 172 -2.14 12.09 -4.29
N LYS A 173 -3.04 13.05 -4.48
CA LYS A 173 -3.18 13.77 -5.77
C LYS A 173 -1.88 14.49 -6.16
N GLN A 174 -1.19 15.12 -5.21
CA GLN A 174 0.11 15.75 -5.47
C GLN A 174 1.16 14.72 -5.90
N TRP A 175 1.21 13.54 -5.27
CA TRP A 175 2.10 12.46 -5.69
C TRP A 175 1.80 12.00 -7.12
N HIS A 176 0.52 11.82 -7.45
CA HIS A 176 0.11 11.43 -8.81
C HIS A 176 0.46 12.50 -9.85
N GLN A 177 0.23 13.79 -9.54
CA GLN A 177 0.65 14.91 -10.40
C GLN A 177 2.16 14.95 -10.61
N ALA A 178 2.94 14.58 -9.58
CA ALA A 178 4.40 14.43 -9.67
C ALA A 178 4.84 13.14 -10.41
N LYS A 179 3.90 12.43 -11.08
CA LYS A 179 4.14 11.20 -11.85
C LYS A 179 4.71 10.04 -11.02
N ARG A 180 4.43 10.00 -9.73
CA ARG A 180 4.71 8.82 -8.91
C ARG A 180 3.69 7.73 -9.18
N THR A 181 4.14 6.48 -9.18
CA THR A 181 3.25 5.33 -9.29
C THR A 181 2.64 5.05 -7.92
N ILE A 182 1.31 5.01 -7.84
CA ILE A 182 0.57 4.81 -6.58
C ILE A 182 -0.21 3.51 -6.68
N ILE A 183 0.00 2.61 -5.75
CA ILE A 183 -0.72 1.35 -5.65
C ILE A 183 -1.34 1.31 -4.26
N MET A 184 -2.67 1.29 -4.23
CA MET A 184 -3.45 1.39 -3.01
C MET A 184 -4.34 0.18 -2.83
N VAL A 185 -4.28 -0.46 -1.67
CA VAL A 185 -5.30 -1.42 -1.23
C VAL A 185 -6.38 -0.66 -0.46
N THR A 186 -7.63 -0.83 -0.85
CA THR A 186 -8.78 -0.27 -0.13
C THR A 186 -10.03 -1.12 -0.36
N HIS A 187 -10.96 -1.05 0.57
CA HIS A 187 -12.30 -1.63 0.46
C HIS A 187 -13.39 -0.58 0.17
N ASP A 188 -13.02 0.70 0.13
CA ASP A 188 -13.92 1.82 -0.18
C ASP A 188 -14.07 1.98 -1.70
N LEU A 189 -15.14 1.38 -2.24
CA LEU A 189 -15.44 1.42 -3.68
C LEU A 189 -15.80 2.82 -4.17
N ASP A 190 -16.46 3.63 -3.35
CA ASP A 190 -16.85 4.99 -3.72
C ASP A 190 -15.60 5.85 -3.91
N TYR A 191 -14.63 5.75 -2.99
CA TYR A 191 -13.33 6.40 -3.13
C TYR A 191 -12.61 5.95 -4.40
N VAL A 192 -12.61 4.64 -4.68
CA VAL A 192 -11.95 4.11 -5.88
C VAL A 192 -12.59 4.63 -7.16
N HIS A 193 -13.93 4.65 -7.23
CA HIS A 193 -14.64 5.19 -8.39
C HIS A 193 -14.39 6.69 -8.62
N GLU A 194 -14.22 7.45 -7.55
CA GLU A 194 -14.01 8.90 -7.61
C GLU A 194 -12.56 9.27 -7.97
N TYR A 195 -11.57 8.56 -7.40
CA TYR A 195 -10.17 9.00 -7.45
C TYR A 195 -9.23 8.08 -8.21
N CYS A 196 -9.50 6.78 -8.32
CA CYS A 196 -8.55 5.83 -8.90
C CYS A 196 -8.89 5.53 -10.36
N PRO A 197 -8.05 5.94 -11.34
CA PRO A 197 -8.32 5.68 -12.76
C PRO A 197 -8.29 4.19 -13.11
N GLN A 198 -7.43 3.42 -12.44
CA GLN A 198 -7.20 2.01 -12.70
C GLN A 198 -7.53 1.17 -11.47
N ALA A 199 -8.04 -0.03 -11.69
CA ALA A 199 -8.32 -1.00 -10.65
C ALA A 199 -7.82 -2.40 -11.02
N LEU A 200 -7.38 -3.13 -10.00
CA LEU A 200 -7.12 -4.56 -10.03
C LEU A 200 -8.10 -5.23 -9.05
N LEU A 201 -9.05 -5.99 -9.56
CA LEU A 201 -9.97 -6.76 -8.73
C LEU A 201 -9.37 -8.13 -8.48
N LEU A 202 -9.02 -8.38 -7.22
CA LEU A 202 -8.36 -9.59 -6.76
C LEU A 202 -9.31 -10.44 -5.91
N ALA A 203 -9.36 -11.73 -6.20
CA ALA A 203 -10.05 -12.74 -5.41
C ALA A 203 -9.22 -14.02 -5.40
N ARG A 204 -8.01 -13.93 -4.80
CA ARG A 204 -6.90 -14.89 -4.91
C ARG A 204 -6.36 -15.01 -6.35
N GLU A 205 -7.22 -14.88 -7.36
CA GLU A 205 -6.90 -14.75 -8.78
C GLU A 205 -7.26 -13.34 -9.27
N CYS A 206 -6.71 -12.93 -10.40
CA CYS A 206 -7.10 -11.69 -11.05
C CYS A 206 -8.46 -11.85 -11.72
N ILE A 207 -9.48 -11.16 -11.23
CA ILE A 207 -10.81 -11.11 -11.84
C ILE A 207 -10.85 -10.10 -12.97
N GLY A 208 -10.12 -8.99 -12.84
CA GLY A 208 -10.02 -7.96 -13.84
C GLY A 208 -8.95 -6.93 -13.49
N HIS A 209 -8.30 -6.38 -14.51
CA HIS A 209 -7.30 -5.32 -14.40
C HIS A 209 -7.50 -4.30 -15.53
N GLY A 210 -7.54 -3.02 -15.22
CA GLY A 210 -7.75 -1.96 -16.20
C GLY A 210 -8.55 -0.78 -15.65
N PRO A 211 -9.23 0.00 -16.52
CA PRO A 211 -10.01 1.16 -16.10
C PRO A 211 -11.05 0.79 -15.03
N THR A 212 -11.09 1.56 -13.95
CA THR A 212 -11.93 1.29 -12.76
C THR A 212 -13.40 1.00 -13.12
N LYS A 213 -13.98 1.79 -14.01
CA LYS A 213 -15.39 1.64 -14.42
C LYS A 213 -15.66 0.32 -15.16
N VAL A 214 -14.65 -0.25 -15.81
CA VAL A 214 -14.75 -1.52 -16.56
C VAL A 214 -14.53 -2.71 -15.62
N VAL A 215 -13.62 -2.58 -14.67
CA VAL A 215 -13.23 -3.66 -13.76
C VAL A 215 -14.24 -3.82 -12.63
N LEU A 216 -14.68 -2.73 -11.99
CA LEU A 216 -15.54 -2.75 -10.81
C LEU A 216 -17.04 -2.74 -11.17
N THR A 217 -17.45 -3.70 -12.01
CA THR A 217 -18.87 -3.93 -12.28
C THR A 217 -19.50 -4.80 -11.19
N GLN A 218 -20.83 -4.68 -11.01
CA GLN A 218 -21.56 -5.50 -10.04
C GLN A 218 -21.38 -6.99 -10.29
N GLU A 219 -21.28 -7.41 -11.55
CA GLU A 219 -21.05 -8.80 -11.94
C GLU A 219 -19.67 -9.28 -11.46
N ASN A 220 -18.61 -8.52 -11.74
CA ASN A 220 -17.25 -8.85 -11.32
C ASN A 220 -17.10 -8.86 -9.79
N LEU A 221 -17.71 -7.90 -9.09
CA LEU A 221 -17.71 -7.85 -7.63
C LEU A 221 -18.42 -9.07 -7.01
N THR A 222 -19.56 -9.50 -7.60
CA THR A 222 -20.28 -10.69 -7.17
C THR A 222 -19.47 -11.95 -7.43
N ARG A 223 -18.81 -12.05 -8.60
CA ARG A 223 -17.91 -13.14 -8.93
C ARG A 223 -16.74 -13.24 -7.94
N ALA A 224 -16.11 -12.11 -7.62
CA ALA A 224 -15.00 -12.05 -6.68
C ALA A 224 -15.39 -12.55 -5.28
N ARG A 225 -16.57 -12.17 -4.77
CA ARG A 225 -17.09 -12.65 -3.47
C ARG A 225 -17.30 -14.16 -3.47
N ARG A 226 -17.98 -14.71 -4.47
CA ARG A 226 -18.25 -16.15 -4.60
C ARG A 226 -16.96 -16.98 -4.64
N LEU A 227 -15.93 -16.49 -5.34
CA LEU A 227 -14.64 -17.20 -5.43
C LEU A 227 -13.91 -17.25 -4.08
N CYS A 228 -13.97 -16.19 -3.27
CA CYS A 228 -13.36 -16.21 -1.94
C CYS A 228 -14.17 -17.06 -0.94
N GLU A 229 -15.51 -17.09 -1.04
CA GLU A 229 -16.39 -17.87 -0.14
C GLU A 229 -16.34 -19.38 -0.44
N SER A 230 -16.11 -19.77 -1.70
CA SER A 230 -16.05 -21.18 -2.13
C SER A 230 -14.68 -21.81 -1.94
N PHE A 231 -13.70 -21.06 -1.44
CA PHE A 231 -12.33 -21.57 -1.32
C PHE A 231 -12.18 -22.40 -0.04
N ASP A 232 -11.84 -23.67 -0.20
CA ASP A 232 -11.49 -24.56 0.91
C ASP A 232 -10.04 -24.28 1.35
N ASP A 233 -9.85 -23.85 2.60
CA ASP A 233 -8.53 -23.59 3.18
C ASP A 233 -7.67 -24.88 3.27
N HIS A 234 -8.27 -26.06 3.07
CA HIS A 234 -7.60 -27.37 3.02
C HIS A 234 -7.33 -27.88 1.60
N ALA A 235 -7.66 -27.10 0.57
CA ALA A 235 -7.42 -27.51 -0.81
C ALA A 235 -5.92 -27.70 -1.09
N GLN A 236 -5.57 -28.83 -1.72
CA GLN A 236 -4.21 -29.11 -2.14
C GLN A 236 -3.73 -28.10 -3.19
N TRP A 237 -2.41 -27.89 -3.25
CA TRP A 237 -1.74 -27.00 -4.21
C TRP A 237 -2.32 -27.11 -5.62
N CYS A 238 -2.54 -25.96 -6.25
CA CYS A 238 -2.97 -25.92 -7.63
C CYS A 238 -1.86 -26.46 -8.55
N THR A 239 -2.06 -27.64 -9.11
CA THR A 239 -1.14 -28.28 -10.07
C THR A 239 -1.41 -27.87 -11.53
N LYS A 240 -2.18 -26.82 -11.78
CA LYS A 240 -2.39 -26.31 -13.15
C LYS A 240 -1.07 -25.75 -13.68
N ARG A 241 -0.31 -26.58 -14.39
CA ARG A 241 0.73 -26.12 -15.29
C ARG A 241 0.08 -25.23 -16.35
N ALA A 242 0.67 -24.04 -16.57
CA ALA A 242 0.33 -23.20 -17.70
C ALA A 242 0.44 -24.04 -18.98
N ALA A 243 -0.64 -24.13 -19.75
CA ALA A 243 -0.64 -24.65 -21.11
C ALA A 243 -0.12 -23.57 -22.06
#